data_aba52dd46647a8973aca8b3eef7fa3b6
#
_entry.id   aba52dd46647a8973aca8b3eef7fa3b6
#
_cell.length_a   1.000
_cell.length_b   1.000
_cell.length_c   1.000
_cell.angle_alpha   90.00
_cell.angle_beta   90.00
_cell.angle_gamma   90.00
#
_symmetry.space_group_name_H-M   'P 1'
#
loop_
_entity.id
_entity.type
_entity.pdbx_description
1 polymer ?
#
loop_
_entity_poly.entity_id
_entity_poly.type
_entity_poly.pdbx_seq_one_letter_code
_entity_poly.pdbx_strand_id
1 'polypeptide(L)'
;MLKKLCLFQIIILTLRHKNKKLVSIMAKIERQKRIYRKRIPYGMQNFEDVMERDCYYVDKTPFIEKIEESNMYFFFIRPRRFGKSLTLSMLENYYDINKKDKFESLFGKLYIGENPTPERNSYLILHLNFAMISAGLDNYKKGLDAHCNNKFNSFCSRYAHLLPPHTKEEMNQKEDAVAQLGFLCDKCAEAGLKIYLFIDEYDHFTNQILAHKEHETRYREQTHGEGYLRHFFDTIKGAAGDSLGRVFVTGVSPVTMDDLTSGFNIGTNYSLSQEFNEMV
;
A
#
# COMPACT_ATOMS: atom_id res chain seq x y z
N MET A 1 -76.98 -1.64 -26.99
CA MET A 1 -76.18 -0.50 -26.50
C MET A 1 -75.26 -0.87 -25.27
N LEU A 2 -75.76 -1.60 -24.29
CA LEU A 2 -75.04 -2.02 -23.08
C LEU A 2 -73.78 -2.86 -23.32
N LYS A 3 -73.77 -3.79 -24.32
CA LYS A 3 -72.56 -4.63 -24.59
C LYS A 3 -71.33 -3.83 -25.07
N LYS A 4 -71.56 -2.72 -25.82
CA LYS A 4 -70.42 -1.86 -26.26
C LYS A 4 -69.85 -1.04 -25.13
N LEU A 5 -70.66 -0.61 -24.15
CA LEU A 5 -70.17 0.13 -22.96
C LEU A 5 -69.34 -0.78 -22.07
N CYS A 6 -69.72 -2.03 -21.88
CA CYS A 6 -68.97 -3.00 -21.07
C CYS A 6 -67.59 -3.33 -21.68
N LEU A 7 -67.52 -3.47 -23.00
CA LEU A 7 -66.30 -3.72 -23.74
C LEU A 7 -65.29 -2.53 -23.59
N PHE A 8 -65.85 -1.30 -23.67
CA PHE A 8 -64.99 -0.07 -23.52
C PHE A 8 -64.47 0.09 -22.11
N GLN A 9 -65.28 -0.24 -21.09
CA GLN A 9 -64.79 -0.24 -19.69
C GLN A 9 -63.71 -1.31 -19.45
N ILE A 10 -63.83 -2.49 -20.02
CA ILE A 10 -62.83 -3.55 -19.91
C ILE A 10 -61.50 -3.11 -20.58
N ILE A 11 -61.58 -2.48 -21.77
CA ILE A 11 -60.40 -1.97 -22.46
C ILE A 11 -59.70 -0.89 -21.65
N ILE A 12 -60.45 0.07 -21.04
CA ILE A 12 -59.86 1.13 -20.20
C ILE A 12 -59.23 0.54 -18.95
N LEU A 13 -59.84 -0.43 -18.29
CA LEU A 13 -59.26 -1.10 -17.11
C LEU A 13 -57.98 -1.89 -17.48
N THR A 14 -57.97 -2.56 -18.62
CA THR A 14 -56.79 -3.32 -19.10
C THR A 14 -55.64 -2.39 -19.46
N LEU A 15 -55.93 -1.25 -20.10
CA LEU A 15 -54.92 -0.21 -20.41
C LEU A 15 -54.37 0.45 -19.13
N ARG A 16 -55.23 0.75 -18.16
CA ARG A 16 -54.81 1.26 -16.85
C ARG A 16 -53.90 0.27 -16.09
N HIS A 17 -54.25 -1.03 -16.18
CA HIS A 17 -53.42 -2.06 -15.53
C HIS A 17 -52.07 -2.25 -16.22
N LYS A 18 -52.02 -2.24 -17.57
CA LYS A 18 -50.76 -2.25 -18.33
C LYS A 18 -49.90 -1.02 -18.04
N ASN A 19 -50.49 0.18 -17.96
CA ASN A 19 -49.74 1.40 -17.63
C ASN A 19 -49.15 1.37 -16.20
N LYS A 20 -49.89 0.88 -15.20
CA LYS A 20 -49.38 0.69 -13.85
C LYS A 20 -48.22 -0.28 -13.80
N LYS A 21 -48.28 -1.38 -14.58
CA LYS A 21 -47.20 -2.37 -14.67
C LYS A 21 -45.96 -1.79 -15.36
N LEU A 22 -46.14 -0.99 -16.42
CA LEU A 22 -45.06 -0.27 -17.11
C LEU A 22 -44.40 0.77 -16.20
N VAL A 23 -45.16 1.57 -15.48
CA VAL A 23 -44.65 2.55 -14.52
C VAL A 23 -43.86 1.86 -13.38
N SER A 24 -44.38 0.73 -12.88
CA SER A 24 -43.70 -0.08 -11.87
C SER A 24 -42.36 -0.65 -12.39
N ILE A 25 -42.34 -1.12 -13.64
CA ILE A 25 -41.13 -1.63 -14.30
C ILE A 25 -40.12 -0.48 -14.52
N MET A 26 -40.56 0.67 -14.99
CA MET A 26 -39.71 1.86 -15.16
C MET A 26 -39.13 2.34 -13.82
N ALA A 27 -39.96 2.37 -12.77
CA ALA A 27 -39.49 2.73 -11.43
C ALA A 27 -38.49 1.72 -10.85
N LYS A 28 -38.64 0.41 -11.16
CA LYS A 28 -37.65 -0.60 -10.82
C LYS A 28 -36.32 -0.41 -11.58
N ILE A 29 -36.40 -0.09 -12.88
CA ILE A 29 -35.23 0.18 -13.73
C ILE A 29 -34.52 1.45 -13.26
N GLU A 30 -35.25 2.51 -12.90
CA GLU A 30 -34.64 3.73 -12.33
C GLU A 30 -34.03 3.51 -10.95
N ARG A 31 -34.69 2.71 -10.08
CA ARG A 31 -34.06 2.30 -8.81
C ARG A 31 -32.81 1.47 -9.02
N GLN A 32 -32.79 0.53 -9.95
CA GLN A 32 -31.60 -0.22 -10.32
C GLN A 32 -30.49 0.72 -10.87
N LYS A 33 -30.83 1.67 -11.77
CA LYS A 33 -29.86 2.66 -12.26
C LYS A 33 -29.28 3.56 -11.14
N ARG A 34 -30.06 3.86 -10.08
CA ARG A 34 -29.53 4.61 -8.91
C ARG A 34 -28.62 3.78 -8.01
N ILE A 35 -28.80 2.46 -7.97
CA ILE A 35 -27.97 1.55 -7.15
C ILE A 35 -26.60 1.31 -7.80
N TYR A 36 -26.43 1.50 -9.11
CA TYR A 36 -25.20 1.22 -9.85
C TYR A 36 -24.26 2.43 -10.08
N ARG A 37 -24.39 3.51 -9.32
CA ARG A 37 -23.33 4.51 -9.29
C ARG A 37 -22.25 4.03 -8.32
N LYS A 38 -21.09 3.63 -8.85
CA LYS A 38 -19.90 3.35 -8.04
C LYS A 38 -19.65 4.49 -7.07
N ARG A 39 -19.34 4.16 -5.82
CA ARG A 39 -19.04 5.16 -4.79
C ARG A 39 -17.65 5.74 -5.03
N ILE A 40 -17.48 7.03 -4.81
CA ILE A 40 -16.15 7.66 -4.78
C ILE A 40 -15.49 7.23 -3.45
N PRO A 41 -14.26 6.67 -3.48
CA PRO A 41 -13.57 6.18 -2.28
C PRO A 41 -12.93 7.33 -1.49
N TYR A 42 -13.74 8.30 -1.05
CA TYR A 42 -13.24 9.46 -0.31
C TYR A 42 -12.61 9.03 1.01
N GLY A 43 -11.32 9.37 1.22
CA GLY A 43 -10.56 9.03 2.43
C GLY A 43 -10.18 7.55 2.58
N MET A 44 -10.48 6.70 1.59
CA MET A 44 -10.10 5.29 1.61
C MET A 44 -8.66 5.13 1.11
N GLN A 45 -7.83 4.47 1.91
CA GLN A 45 -6.42 4.20 1.61
C GLN A 45 -6.15 2.70 1.43
N ASN A 46 -7.11 1.85 1.78
CA ASN A 46 -6.99 0.41 1.64
C ASN A 46 -7.58 -0.04 0.29
N PHE A 47 -6.74 -0.61 -0.57
CA PHE A 47 -7.14 -1.08 -1.89
C PHE A 47 -8.17 -2.21 -1.83
N GLU A 48 -8.02 -3.17 -0.92
CA GLU A 48 -8.98 -4.26 -0.72
C GLU A 48 -10.37 -3.73 -0.39
N ASP A 49 -10.48 -2.77 0.53
CA ASP A 49 -11.75 -2.10 0.85
C ASP A 49 -12.38 -1.39 -0.36
N VAL A 50 -11.55 -0.74 -1.20
CA VAL A 50 -12.02 -0.04 -2.42
C VAL A 50 -12.62 -1.03 -3.40
N MET A 51 -11.97 -2.18 -3.59
CA MET A 51 -12.43 -3.22 -4.53
C MET A 51 -13.63 -3.99 -3.99
N GLU A 52 -13.62 -4.42 -2.73
CA GLU A 52 -14.71 -5.17 -2.10
C GLU A 52 -16.02 -4.36 -2.02
N ARG A 53 -15.91 -3.04 -1.84
CA ARG A 53 -17.08 -2.14 -1.81
C ARG A 53 -17.50 -1.64 -3.18
N ASP A 54 -16.91 -2.17 -4.26
CA ASP A 54 -17.14 -1.75 -5.65
C ASP A 54 -17.09 -0.23 -5.82
N CYS A 55 -16.07 0.42 -5.25
CA CYS A 55 -15.85 1.84 -5.40
C CYS A 55 -15.27 2.18 -6.79
N TYR A 56 -15.35 3.46 -7.17
CA TYR A 56 -14.69 3.94 -8.37
C TYR A 56 -13.17 3.88 -8.16
N TYR A 57 -12.47 3.16 -9.02
CA TYR A 57 -11.03 3.03 -9.01
C TYR A 57 -10.47 3.36 -10.39
N VAL A 58 -9.49 4.27 -10.46
CA VAL A 58 -8.71 4.50 -11.68
C VAL A 58 -7.60 3.46 -11.69
N ASP A 59 -7.62 2.59 -12.68
CA ASP A 59 -6.67 1.48 -12.76
C ASP A 59 -5.22 1.98 -12.89
N LYS A 60 -4.44 1.74 -11.84
CA LYS A 60 -3.01 2.03 -11.76
C LYS A 60 -2.15 0.77 -11.82
N THR A 61 -2.77 -0.39 -12.01
CA THR A 61 -2.06 -1.68 -12.03
C THR A 61 -1.11 -1.85 -13.23
N PRO A 62 -1.23 -1.15 -14.38
CA PRO A 62 -0.21 -1.18 -15.43
C PRO A 62 1.18 -0.72 -14.97
N PHE A 63 1.24 0.07 -13.88
CA PHE A 63 2.54 0.49 -13.32
C PHE A 63 3.29 -0.63 -12.57
N ILE A 64 2.63 -1.75 -12.25
CA ILE A 64 3.27 -2.91 -11.61
C ILE A 64 4.41 -3.44 -12.51
N GLU A 65 4.14 -3.67 -13.80
CA GLU A 65 5.16 -4.12 -14.75
C GLU A 65 6.34 -3.16 -14.82
N LYS A 66 6.07 -1.86 -14.91
CA LYS A 66 7.11 -0.83 -14.95
C LYS A 66 7.95 -0.78 -13.67
N ILE A 67 7.32 -0.99 -12.49
CA ILE A 67 8.03 -1.07 -11.21
C ILE A 67 8.93 -2.31 -11.20
N GLU A 68 8.48 -3.44 -11.74
CA GLU A 68 9.28 -4.67 -11.81
C GLU A 68 10.46 -4.54 -12.76
N GLU A 69 10.31 -3.82 -13.87
CA GLU A 69 11.38 -3.52 -14.82
C GLU A 69 12.38 -2.46 -14.30
N SER A 70 11.98 -1.73 -13.25
CA SER A 70 12.80 -0.69 -12.65
C SER A 70 13.79 -1.26 -11.62
N ASN A 71 14.60 -0.35 -11.02
CA ASN A 71 15.48 -0.72 -9.92
C ASN A 71 14.69 -1.33 -8.75
N MET A 72 15.23 -2.38 -8.14
CA MET A 72 14.64 -3.07 -6.98
C MET A 72 14.44 -2.14 -5.76
N TYR A 73 15.17 -1.05 -5.71
CA TYR A 73 15.09 0.00 -4.67
C TYR A 73 14.47 1.24 -5.29
N PHE A 74 13.16 1.36 -5.16
CA PHE A 74 12.32 2.32 -5.84
C PHE A 74 11.93 3.48 -4.90
N PHE A 75 12.37 4.70 -5.20
CA PHE A 75 11.95 5.90 -4.48
C PHE A 75 10.94 6.68 -5.30
N PHE A 76 9.82 7.03 -4.65
CA PHE A 76 8.74 7.74 -5.31
C PHE A 76 8.12 8.81 -4.40
N ILE A 77 8.48 10.04 -4.63
CA ILE A 77 8.06 11.20 -3.84
C ILE A 77 6.95 11.93 -4.56
N ARG A 78 5.86 12.19 -3.86
CA ARG A 78 4.71 12.96 -4.37
C ARG A 78 4.10 13.79 -3.24
N PRO A 79 3.47 14.94 -3.54
CA PRO A 79 2.77 15.73 -2.55
C PRO A 79 1.71 14.91 -1.78
N ARG A 80 1.25 15.45 -0.65
CA ARG A 80 0.15 14.84 0.10
C ARG A 80 -1.12 14.79 -0.75
N ARG A 81 -1.98 13.77 -0.52
CA ARG A 81 -3.27 13.55 -1.20
C ARG A 81 -3.17 13.14 -2.68
N PHE A 82 -2.03 12.72 -3.15
CA PHE A 82 -1.83 12.18 -4.50
C PHE A 82 -2.05 10.66 -4.61
N GLY A 83 -2.59 9.99 -3.60
CA GLY A 83 -2.91 8.57 -3.70
C GLY A 83 -1.79 7.59 -3.31
N LYS A 84 -0.65 8.06 -2.80
CA LYS A 84 0.51 7.22 -2.42
C LYS A 84 0.12 6.00 -1.59
N SER A 85 -0.59 6.20 -0.48
CA SER A 85 -0.96 5.10 0.42
C SER A 85 -1.91 4.09 -0.23
N LEU A 86 -2.80 4.54 -1.14
CA LEU A 86 -3.65 3.62 -1.91
C LEU A 86 -2.82 2.80 -2.90
N THR A 87 -1.84 3.42 -3.56
CA THR A 87 -0.91 2.73 -4.46
C THR A 87 -0.07 1.71 -3.69
N LEU A 88 0.47 2.07 -2.51
CA LEU A 88 1.17 1.11 -1.65
C LEU A 88 0.27 -0.06 -1.28
N SER A 89 -0.97 0.22 -0.85
CA SER A 89 -1.93 -0.83 -0.50
C SER A 89 -2.26 -1.75 -1.70
N MET A 90 -2.33 -1.21 -2.92
CA MET A 90 -2.51 -1.99 -4.15
C MET A 90 -1.31 -2.91 -4.38
N LEU A 91 -0.07 -2.39 -4.29
CA LEU A 91 1.16 -3.17 -4.44
C LEU A 91 1.27 -4.27 -3.36
N GLU A 92 0.98 -3.95 -2.09
CA GLU A 92 0.96 -4.93 -1.01
C GLU A 92 0.02 -6.10 -1.30
N ASN A 93 -1.22 -5.81 -1.72
CA ASN A 93 -2.19 -6.86 -2.04
C ASN A 93 -1.76 -7.69 -3.26
N TYR A 94 -1.05 -7.10 -4.22
CA TYR A 94 -0.57 -7.80 -5.41
C TYR A 94 0.58 -8.77 -5.10
N TYR A 95 1.53 -8.32 -4.27
CA TYR A 95 2.76 -9.06 -4.00
C TYR A 95 2.67 -10.01 -2.80
N ASP A 96 1.72 -9.80 -1.86
CA ASP A 96 1.61 -10.61 -0.65
C ASP A 96 1.29 -12.08 -0.96
N ILE A 97 2.20 -12.97 -0.55
CA ILE A 97 2.08 -14.42 -0.72
C ILE A 97 0.78 -14.97 -0.09
N ASN A 98 0.27 -14.32 0.97
CA ASN A 98 -0.96 -14.70 1.65
C ASN A 98 -2.24 -14.21 0.94
N LYS A 99 -2.11 -13.44 -0.16
CA LYS A 99 -3.26 -12.91 -0.91
C LYS A 99 -3.56 -13.67 -2.19
N LYS A 100 -2.93 -14.81 -2.40
CA LYS A 100 -3.09 -15.63 -3.60
C LYS A 100 -4.55 -15.97 -3.90
N ASP A 101 -5.31 -16.34 -2.88
CA ASP A 101 -6.72 -16.71 -3.02
C ASP A 101 -7.65 -15.51 -3.30
N LYS A 102 -7.20 -14.29 -2.98
CA LYS A 102 -7.93 -13.05 -3.23
C LYS A 102 -7.60 -12.39 -4.56
N PHE A 103 -6.61 -12.89 -5.30
CA PHE A 103 -6.12 -12.26 -6.52
C PHE A 103 -7.23 -11.97 -7.52
N GLU A 104 -8.02 -12.97 -7.86
CA GLU A 104 -9.12 -12.84 -8.84
C GLU A 104 -10.17 -11.81 -8.41
N SER A 105 -10.54 -11.81 -7.13
CA SER A 105 -11.53 -10.87 -6.61
C SER A 105 -11.04 -9.42 -6.58
N LEU A 106 -9.75 -9.19 -6.37
CA LEU A 106 -9.15 -7.86 -6.26
C LEU A 106 -8.67 -7.32 -7.60
N PHE A 107 -8.08 -8.15 -8.44
CA PHE A 107 -7.40 -7.73 -9.66
C PHE A 107 -8.02 -8.25 -10.96
N GLY A 108 -8.91 -9.25 -10.93
CA GLY A 108 -9.42 -9.91 -12.12
C GLY A 108 -10.13 -9.02 -13.14
N LYS A 109 -10.57 -7.79 -12.73
CA LYS A 109 -11.18 -6.79 -13.62
C LYS A 109 -10.24 -5.65 -14.02
N LEU A 110 -8.98 -5.71 -13.60
CA LEU A 110 -7.95 -4.71 -13.83
C LEU A 110 -6.93 -5.22 -14.85
N TYR A 111 -6.13 -4.32 -15.41
CA TYR A 111 -5.11 -4.66 -16.40
C TYR A 111 -4.20 -5.82 -15.94
N ILE A 112 -3.71 -5.74 -14.70
CA ILE A 112 -2.80 -6.75 -14.15
C ILE A 112 -3.47 -8.11 -13.87
N GLY A 113 -4.79 -8.14 -13.80
CA GLY A 113 -5.57 -9.38 -13.68
C GLY A 113 -5.51 -10.21 -14.96
N GLU A 114 -5.53 -9.54 -16.11
CA GLU A 114 -5.40 -10.16 -17.44
C GLU A 114 -3.93 -10.42 -17.81
N ASN A 115 -2.99 -9.62 -17.26
CA ASN A 115 -1.55 -9.66 -17.54
C ASN A 115 -0.72 -9.83 -16.25
N PRO A 116 -0.87 -10.93 -15.48
CA PRO A 116 -0.15 -11.11 -14.24
C PRO A 116 1.34 -11.36 -14.46
N THR A 117 2.17 -10.73 -13.63
CA THR A 117 3.63 -10.91 -13.68
C THR A 117 4.08 -12.15 -12.90
N PRO A 118 5.31 -12.65 -13.13
CA PRO A 118 5.88 -13.76 -12.35
C PRO A 118 6.05 -13.44 -10.85
N GLU A 119 6.20 -12.16 -10.47
CA GLU A 119 6.41 -11.75 -9.09
C GLU A 119 5.09 -11.66 -8.27
N ARG A 120 3.95 -11.89 -8.90
CA ARG A 120 2.65 -11.93 -8.22
C ARG A 120 2.64 -12.90 -7.05
N ASN A 121 2.17 -12.43 -5.88
CA ASN A 121 2.01 -13.23 -4.65
C ASN A 121 3.27 -14.03 -4.28
N SER A 122 4.44 -13.41 -4.40
CA SER A 122 5.74 -14.05 -4.17
C SER A 122 6.54 -13.48 -3.01
N TYR A 123 6.04 -12.46 -2.33
CA TYR A 123 6.77 -11.75 -1.26
C TYR A 123 6.07 -11.82 0.09
N LEU A 124 6.88 -11.73 1.14
CA LEU A 124 6.44 -11.36 2.48
C LEU A 124 6.40 -9.83 2.57
N ILE A 125 5.27 -9.25 2.94
CA ILE A 125 5.09 -7.79 2.96
C ILE A 125 5.43 -7.23 4.34
N LEU A 126 6.41 -6.34 4.37
CA LEU A 126 6.74 -5.54 5.55
C LEU A 126 6.48 -4.07 5.26
N HIS A 127 5.53 -3.46 5.97
CA HIS A 127 5.17 -2.05 5.80
C HIS A 127 5.48 -1.24 7.05
N LEU A 128 6.35 -0.25 6.90
CA LEU A 128 6.72 0.73 7.92
C LEU A 128 6.17 2.10 7.51
N ASN A 129 5.42 2.74 8.37
CA ASN A 129 4.96 4.12 8.14
C ASN A 129 5.60 5.04 9.20
N PHE A 130 6.54 5.86 8.79
CA PHE A 130 7.32 6.70 9.70
C PHE A 130 6.52 7.87 10.28
N ALA A 131 5.36 8.22 9.70
CA ALA A 131 4.46 9.18 10.33
C ALA A 131 3.84 8.67 11.64
N MET A 132 3.88 7.36 11.87
CA MET A 132 3.35 6.75 13.10
C MET A 132 4.38 6.64 14.22
N ILE A 133 5.60 7.15 14.03
CA ILE A 133 6.63 7.18 15.06
C ILE A 133 6.27 8.28 16.08
N SER A 134 5.79 7.86 17.24
CA SER A 134 5.36 8.76 18.32
C SER A 134 6.54 9.05 19.26
N ALA A 135 7.45 9.93 18.85
CA ALA A 135 8.54 10.35 19.74
C ALA A 135 8.93 11.80 19.44
N GLY A 136 9.19 12.57 20.51
CA GLY A 136 9.90 13.84 20.34
C GLY A 136 11.33 13.59 19.85
N LEU A 137 11.99 14.64 19.35
CA LEU A 137 13.34 14.59 18.78
C LEU A 137 14.37 13.92 19.69
N ASP A 138 14.23 14.08 21.01
CA ASP A 138 15.14 13.52 22.03
C ASP A 138 15.01 11.99 22.22
N ASN A 139 13.91 11.39 21.73
CA ASN A 139 13.60 9.98 21.90
C ASN A 139 13.33 9.26 20.57
N TYR A 140 13.81 9.80 19.45
CA TYR A 140 13.52 9.25 18.13
C TYR A 140 13.92 7.77 17.99
N LYS A 141 15.12 7.40 18.46
CA LYS A 141 15.56 6.00 18.46
C LYS A 141 14.54 5.10 19.15
N LYS A 142 14.11 5.44 20.35
CA LYS A 142 13.08 4.66 21.09
C LYS A 142 11.75 4.59 20.36
N GLY A 143 11.34 5.70 19.73
CA GLY A 143 10.11 5.72 18.94
C GLY A 143 10.19 4.84 17.70
N LEU A 144 11.30 4.88 16.96
CA LEU A 144 11.56 4.03 15.81
C LEU A 144 11.61 2.56 16.23
N ASP A 145 12.34 2.23 17.30
CA ASP A 145 12.44 0.87 17.84
C ASP A 145 11.05 0.33 18.22
N ALA A 146 10.24 1.10 18.93
CA ALA A 146 8.91 0.70 19.34
C ALA A 146 7.98 0.50 18.12
N HIS A 147 8.03 1.42 17.13
CA HIS A 147 7.26 1.30 15.91
C HIS A 147 7.66 0.04 15.12
N CYS A 148 8.95 -0.14 14.86
CA CYS A 148 9.49 -1.27 14.12
C CYS A 148 9.18 -2.59 14.84
N ASN A 149 9.41 -2.68 16.16
CA ASN A 149 9.10 -3.87 16.94
C ASN A 149 7.64 -4.30 16.79
N ASN A 150 6.68 -3.36 16.87
CA ASN A 150 5.27 -3.66 16.67
C ASN A 150 5.00 -4.21 15.25
N LYS A 151 5.63 -3.61 14.22
CA LYS A 151 5.47 -4.05 12.83
C LYS A 151 6.12 -5.41 12.57
N PHE A 152 7.28 -5.66 13.13
CA PHE A 152 7.99 -6.93 13.02
C PHE A 152 7.24 -8.06 13.74
N ASN A 153 6.67 -7.80 14.92
CA ASN A 153 5.80 -8.75 15.61
C ASN A 153 4.55 -9.09 14.80
N SER A 154 3.94 -8.10 14.16
CA SER A 154 2.80 -8.30 13.26
C SER A 154 3.19 -9.10 12.02
N PHE A 155 4.36 -8.83 11.44
CA PHE A 155 4.94 -9.57 10.32
C PHE A 155 5.18 -11.04 10.69
N CYS A 156 5.87 -11.32 11.80
CA CYS A 156 6.10 -12.68 12.28
C CYS A 156 4.78 -13.44 12.52
N SER A 157 3.77 -12.77 13.09
CA SER A 157 2.47 -13.38 13.32
C SER A 157 1.72 -13.69 12.02
N ARG A 158 1.80 -12.79 11.02
CA ARG A 158 1.17 -12.96 9.69
C ARG A 158 1.76 -14.12 8.91
N TYR A 159 3.06 -14.31 9.01
CA TYR A 159 3.80 -15.31 8.24
C TYR A 159 4.34 -16.47 9.09
N ALA A 160 3.78 -16.68 10.28
CA ALA A 160 4.24 -17.73 11.21
C ALA A 160 4.26 -19.15 10.60
N HIS A 161 3.38 -19.41 9.61
CA HIS A 161 3.31 -20.68 8.90
C HIS A 161 4.38 -20.87 7.81
N LEU A 162 5.12 -19.82 7.48
CA LEU A 162 6.18 -19.83 6.46
C LEU A 162 7.57 -19.63 7.06
N LEU A 163 7.65 -18.94 8.20
CA LEU A 163 8.91 -18.65 8.89
C LEU A 163 9.37 -19.82 9.75
N PRO A 164 10.68 -19.96 10.00
CA PRO A 164 11.22 -20.95 10.93
C PRO A 164 10.56 -20.84 12.32
N PRO A 165 10.41 -21.97 13.04
CA PRO A 165 9.88 -21.95 14.41
C PRO A 165 10.65 -20.98 15.30
N HIS A 166 9.96 -20.39 16.28
CA HIS A 166 10.54 -19.46 17.28
C HIS A 166 11.12 -18.14 16.72
N THR A 167 10.96 -17.84 15.41
CA THR A 167 11.47 -16.60 14.81
C THR A 167 11.00 -15.36 15.57
N LYS A 168 9.73 -15.31 15.99
CA LYS A 168 9.17 -14.16 16.71
C LYS A 168 9.79 -13.98 18.10
N GLU A 169 9.95 -15.06 18.83
CA GLU A 169 10.54 -15.06 20.17
C GLU A 169 12.00 -14.66 20.14
N GLU A 170 12.76 -15.22 19.19
CA GLU A 170 14.19 -14.91 19.01
C GLU A 170 14.40 -13.48 18.53
N MET A 171 13.55 -12.97 17.64
CA MET A 171 13.56 -11.57 17.19
C MET A 171 13.38 -10.61 18.36
N ASN A 172 12.45 -10.89 19.26
CA ASN A 172 12.18 -10.04 20.43
C ASN A 172 13.30 -10.01 21.46
N GLN A 173 14.29 -10.92 21.36
CA GLN A 173 15.51 -10.89 22.18
C GLN A 173 16.59 -9.96 21.62
N LYS A 174 16.41 -9.44 20.40
CA LYS A 174 17.36 -8.50 19.79
C LYS A 174 17.22 -7.11 20.38
N GLU A 175 18.36 -6.43 20.48
CA GLU A 175 18.54 -5.19 21.24
C GLU A 175 17.68 -4.03 20.70
N ASP A 176 17.59 -3.88 19.38
CA ASP A 176 16.92 -2.74 18.75
C ASP A 176 16.36 -3.10 17.35
N ALA A 177 15.71 -2.13 16.71
CA ALA A 177 15.07 -2.31 15.39
C ALA A 177 16.07 -2.71 14.30
N VAL A 178 17.31 -2.25 14.38
CA VAL A 178 18.36 -2.59 13.40
C VAL A 178 18.71 -4.07 13.49
N ALA A 179 18.99 -4.55 14.71
CA ALA A 179 19.29 -5.95 14.97
C ALA A 179 18.08 -6.87 14.70
N GLN A 180 16.86 -6.41 15.01
CA GLN A 180 15.62 -7.14 14.72
C GLN A 180 15.40 -7.30 13.20
N LEU A 181 15.59 -6.22 12.42
CA LEU A 181 15.45 -6.25 10.96
C LEU A 181 16.47 -7.20 10.33
N GLY A 182 17.75 -7.09 10.71
CA GLY A 182 18.79 -7.99 10.23
C GLY A 182 18.43 -9.46 10.50
N PHE A 183 18.04 -9.77 11.74
CA PHE A 183 17.61 -11.11 12.12
C PHE A 183 16.41 -11.63 11.29
N LEU A 184 15.41 -10.79 11.05
CA LEU A 184 14.25 -11.18 10.21
C LEU A 184 14.68 -11.45 8.77
N CYS A 185 15.59 -10.64 8.22
CA CYS A 185 16.15 -10.84 6.91
C CYS A 185 16.86 -12.20 6.81
N ASP A 186 17.72 -12.54 7.80
CA ASP A 186 18.41 -13.82 7.86
C ASP A 186 17.42 -14.99 7.92
N LYS A 187 16.37 -14.90 8.75
CA LYS A 187 15.34 -15.94 8.86
C LYS A 187 14.52 -16.11 7.59
N CYS A 188 14.23 -15.04 6.87
CA CYS A 188 13.57 -15.11 5.58
C CYS A 188 14.48 -15.76 4.52
N ALA A 189 15.79 -15.42 4.49
CA ALA A 189 16.78 -16.05 3.62
C ALA A 189 16.91 -17.55 3.91
N GLU A 190 16.98 -17.95 5.20
CA GLU A 190 17.02 -19.34 5.64
C GLU A 190 15.81 -20.13 5.12
N ALA A 191 14.63 -19.50 5.09
CA ALA A 191 13.39 -20.09 4.58
C ALA A 191 13.27 -20.03 3.05
N GLY A 192 14.22 -19.44 2.33
CA GLY A 192 14.14 -19.20 0.89
C GLY A 192 13.07 -18.21 0.46
N LEU A 193 12.68 -17.30 1.37
CA LEU A 193 11.62 -16.30 1.18
C LEU A 193 12.21 -14.91 1.02
N LYS A 194 11.52 -14.06 0.28
CA LYS A 194 11.91 -12.66 0.07
C LYS A 194 10.90 -11.69 0.67
N ILE A 195 11.42 -10.62 1.26
CA ILE A 195 10.63 -9.50 1.78
C ILE A 195 10.51 -8.43 0.70
N TYR A 196 9.30 -7.89 0.52
CA TYR A 196 9.10 -6.59 -0.10
C TYR A 196 8.85 -5.58 1.01
N LEU A 197 9.82 -4.68 1.20
CA LEU A 197 9.77 -3.64 2.24
C LEU A 197 9.14 -2.37 1.66
N PHE A 198 8.06 -1.90 2.26
CA PHE A 198 7.43 -0.61 1.99
C PHE A 198 7.74 0.35 3.13
N ILE A 199 8.26 1.53 2.80
CA ILE A 199 8.48 2.62 3.76
C ILE A 199 7.67 3.83 3.30
N ASP A 200 6.59 4.13 4.02
CA ASP A 200 5.75 5.31 3.78
C ASP A 200 6.15 6.47 4.70
N GLU A 201 6.01 7.71 4.18
CA GLU A 201 6.32 8.96 4.90
C GLU A 201 7.75 8.97 5.50
N TYR A 202 8.76 8.46 4.74
CA TYR A 202 10.15 8.33 5.20
C TYR A 202 10.75 9.65 5.69
N ASP A 203 10.29 10.77 5.14
CA ASP A 203 10.73 12.12 5.41
C ASP A 203 9.98 12.82 6.54
N HIS A 204 9.01 12.14 7.17
CA HIS A 204 8.18 12.74 8.23
C HIS A 204 9.02 13.27 9.41
N PHE A 205 9.95 12.47 9.88
CA PHE A 205 10.86 12.83 10.96
C PHE A 205 11.73 14.02 10.59
N THR A 206 12.33 14.00 9.40
CA THR A 206 13.20 15.07 8.92
C THR A 206 12.47 16.38 8.78
N ASN A 207 11.25 16.33 8.23
CA ASN A 207 10.42 17.53 8.11
C ASN A 207 10.05 18.12 9.48
N GLN A 208 9.90 17.30 10.52
CA GLN A 208 9.71 17.78 11.89
C GLN A 208 10.95 18.47 12.43
N ILE A 209 12.15 17.93 12.19
CA ILE A 209 13.41 18.55 12.63
C ILE A 209 13.64 19.88 11.91
N LEU A 210 13.50 19.89 10.59
CA LEU A 210 13.76 21.09 9.78
C LEU A 210 12.74 22.23 10.03
N ALA A 211 11.57 21.92 10.55
CA ALA A 211 10.59 22.93 10.97
C ALA A 211 11.05 23.77 12.17
N HIS A 212 12.08 23.31 12.91
CA HIS A 212 12.63 23.99 14.08
C HIS A 212 14.12 24.29 13.84
N LYS A 213 14.47 25.53 13.47
CA LYS A 213 15.85 25.97 13.15
C LYS A 213 16.90 25.65 14.22
N GLU A 214 16.48 25.44 15.47
CA GLU A 214 17.37 25.11 16.60
C GLU A 214 17.85 23.64 16.59
N HIS A 215 17.33 22.81 15.68
CA HIS A 215 17.57 21.37 15.66
C HIS A 215 18.42 20.87 14.48
N GLU A 216 19.03 21.76 13.70
CA GLU A 216 19.87 21.38 12.55
C GLU A 216 21.05 20.45 12.98
N THR A 217 21.67 20.73 14.13
CA THR A 217 22.75 19.89 14.67
C THR A 217 22.24 18.46 14.97
N ARG A 218 21.06 18.35 15.60
CA ARG A 218 20.44 17.04 15.93
C ARG A 218 20.01 16.27 14.69
N TYR A 219 19.60 16.97 13.64
CA TYR A 219 19.32 16.34 12.35
C TYR A 219 20.57 15.64 11.82
N ARG A 220 21.71 16.35 11.79
CA ARG A 220 22.99 15.80 11.34
C ARG A 220 23.42 14.60 12.18
N GLU A 221 23.24 14.64 13.50
CA GLU A 221 23.56 13.54 14.41
C GLU A 221 22.76 12.26 14.11
N GLN A 222 21.54 12.36 13.59
CA GLN A 222 20.67 11.20 13.29
C GLN A 222 20.81 10.69 11.85
N THR A 223 21.14 11.56 10.91
CA THR A 223 21.15 11.26 9.46
C THR A 223 22.57 11.16 8.88
N HIS A 224 23.58 11.76 9.54
CA HIS A 224 24.97 11.75 9.09
C HIS A 224 25.84 10.90 10.01
N GLY A 225 26.99 10.45 9.52
CA GLY A 225 27.98 9.71 10.28
C GLY A 225 27.45 8.40 10.86
N GLU A 226 27.41 8.29 12.17
CA GLU A 226 26.94 7.12 12.94
C GLU A 226 25.48 7.23 13.36
N GLY A 227 24.66 8.05 12.68
CA GLY A 227 23.24 8.23 13.02
C GLY A 227 22.41 6.96 12.94
N TYR A 228 21.53 6.73 13.92
CA TYR A 228 20.75 5.50 14.04
C TYR A 228 19.85 5.22 12.83
N LEU A 229 19.24 6.26 12.24
CA LEU A 229 18.42 6.11 11.03
C LEU A 229 19.28 5.67 9.84
N ARG A 230 20.51 6.17 9.73
CA ARG A 230 21.47 5.72 8.71
C ARG A 230 21.80 4.24 8.88
N HIS A 231 22.10 3.77 10.09
CA HIS A 231 22.35 2.34 10.36
C HIS A 231 21.14 1.46 9.97
N PHE A 232 19.91 1.97 10.18
CA PHE A 232 18.72 1.28 9.75
C PHE A 232 18.70 1.09 8.23
N PHE A 233 19.01 2.13 7.45
CA PHE A 233 19.09 2.04 5.99
C PHE A 233 20.32 1.24 5.50
N ASP A 234 21.44 1.28 6.21
CA ASP A 234 22.60 0.43 5.90
C ASP A 234 22.28 -1.06 6.10
N THR A 235 21.47 -1.41 7.10
CA THR A 235 20.96 -2.79 7.28
C THR A 235 20.06 -3.21 6.11
N ILE A 236 19.16 -2.34 5.64
CA ILE A 236 18.35 -2.58 4.45
C ILE A 236 19.25 -2.83 3.23
N LYS A 237 20.32 -2.03 3.07
CA LYS A 237 21.29 -2.20 2.00
C LYS A 237 22.07 -3.51 2.12
N GLY A 238 22.45 -3.90 3.32
CA GLY A 238 23.18 -5.15 3.58
C GLY A 238 22.37 -6.41 3.28
N ALA A 239 21.04 -6.35 3.49
CA ALA A 239 20.11 -7.44 3.19
C ALA A 239 19.69 -7.49 1.71
N ALA A 240 20.21 -6.55 0.89
CA ALA A 240 19.89 -6.40 -0.52
C ALA A 240 20.32 -7.62 -1.33
N GLY A 241 19.39 -8.18 -2.08
CA GLY A 241 19.63 -9.29 -2.98
C GLY A 241 19.44 -10.68 -2.36
N ASP A 242 19.65 -10.84 -1.05
CA ASP A 242 19.41 -12.10 -0.37
C ASP A 242 17.94 -12.23 0.06
N SER A 243 17.57 -11.58 1.14
CA SER A 243 16.23 -11.65 1.73
C SER A 243 15.35 -10.45 1.39
N LEU A 244 15.93 -9.27 1.14
CA LEU A 244 15.18 -8.14 0.61
C LEU A 244 15.16 -8.21 -0.92
N GLY A 245 14.03 -8.63 -1.47
CA GLY A 245 13.82 -8.72 -2.91
C GLY A 245 13.53 -7.36 -3.54
N ARG A 246 12.74 -6.51 -2.84
CA ARG A 246 12.38 -5.16 -3.30
C ARG A 246 12.18 -4.21 -2.12
N VAL A 247 12.44 -2.93 -2.36
CA VAL A 247 12.16 -1.85 -1.41
C VAL A 247 11.43 -0.72 -2.15
N PHE A 248 10.30 -0.27 -1.62
CA PHE A 248 9.56 0.88 -2.13
C PHE A 248 9.49 1.95 -1.03
N VAL A 249 10.09 3.09 -1.29
CA VAL A 249 10.13 4.22 -0.35
C VAL A 249 9.32 5.38 -0.90
N THR A 250 8.41 5.93 -0.10
CA THR A 250 7.63 7.10 -0.47
C THR A 250 7.59 8.15 0.63
N GLY A 251 7.40 9.40 0.23
CA GLY A 251 7.34 10.56 1.09
C GLY A 251 6.85 11.80 0.36
N VAL A 252 7.08 12.97 0.95
CA VAL A 252 6.63 14.27 0.43
C VAL A 252 7.80 15.15 -0.02
N SER A 253 8.96 15.04 0.66
CA SER A 253 10.13 15.91 0.43
C SER A 253 11.36 15.09 0.02
N PRO A 254 12.13 15.54 -1.00
CA PRO A 254 13.40 14.92 -1.36
C PRO A 254 14.56 15.29 -0.43
N VAL A 255 14.40 16.26 0.47
CA VAL A 255 15.48 16.90 1.24
C VAL A 255 16.30 15.89 2.07
N THR A 256 15.67 14.81 2.52
CA THR A 256 16.31 13.75 3.31
C THR A 256 17.00 12.70 2.45
N MET A 257 16.67 12.63 1.17
CA MET A 257 17.23 11.57 0.32
C MET A 257 18.73 11.69 0.18
N ASP A 258 19.26 12.87 -0.08
CA ASP A 258 20.71 13.06 -0.31
C ASP A 258 21.50 12.71 0.94
N ASP A 259 21.00 13.01 2.12
CA ASP A 259 21.67 12.74 3.40
C ASP A 259 21.57 11.25 3.82
N LEU A 260 20.42 10.62 3.59
CA LEU A 260 20.23 9.18 3.84
C LEU A 260 20.85 8.34 2.71
N THR A 261 20.80 8.82 1.46
CA THR A 261 21.28 8.06 0.29
C THR A 261 22.77 8.17 0.05
N SER A 262 23.51 9.08 0.72
CA SER A 262 24.97 8.99 0.71
C SER A 262 25.47 7.63 1.24
N GLY A 263 24.67 6.96 2.12
CA GLY A 263 24.83 5.56 2.52
C GLY A 263 24.02 4.57 1.68
N PHE A 264 22.85 4.98 1.14
CA PHE A 264 21.90 4.12 0.40
C PHE A 264 21.93 4.40 -1.11
N ASN A 265 23.12 4.39 -1.70
CA ASN A 265 23.37 4.68 -3.12
C ASN A 265 22.89 3.60 -4.11
N ILE A 266 22.14 2.60 -3.65
CA ILE A 266 21.56 1.53 -4.47
C ILE A 266 20.14 1.86 -4.97
N GLY A 267 19.49 2.89 -4.42
CA GLY A 267 18.14 3.30 -4.79
C GLY A 267 18.10 4.28 -5.96
N THR A 268 17.03 4.22 -6.74
CA THR A 268 16.77 5.15 -7.84
C THR A 268 15.51 5.96 -7.55
N ASN A 269 15.62 7.28 -7.69
CA ASN A 269 14.49 8.20 -7.51
C ASN A 269 13.72 8.40 -8.82
N TYR A 270 12.53 7.82 -8.90
CA TYR A 270 11.63 7.91 -10.05
C TYR A 270 10.62 9.06 -9.97
N SER A 271 10.75 9.95 -8.97
CA SER A 271 9.79 11.05 -8.74
C SER A 271 9.63 11.99 -9.91
N LEU A 272 10.68 12.20 -10.72
CA LEU A 272 10.67 13.06 -11.90
C LEU A 272 10.64 12.29 -13.22
N SER A 273 10.57 10.95 -13.18
CA SER A 273 10.46 10.15 -14.39
C SER A 273 9.09 10.32 -15.02
N GLN A 274 9.06 10.68 -16.31
CA GLN A 274 7.82 10.82 -17.08
C GLN A 274 7.00 9.53 -17.11
N GLU A 275 7.67 8.39 -17.05
CA GLU A 275 7.08 7.06 -17.07
C GLU A 275 6.13 6.80 -15.91
N PHE A 276 6.38 7.42 -14.73
CA PHE A 276 5.61 7.24 -13.49
C PHE A 276 4.73 8.46 -13.14
N ASN A 277 4.58 9.44 -14.04
CA ASN A 277 3.79 10.64 -13.74
C ASN A 277 2.33 10.36 -13.41
N GLU A 278 1.76 9.32 -13.99
CA GLU A 278 0.34 8.96 -13.82
C GLU A 278 0.12 7.83 -12.80
N MET A 279 1.16 7.38 -12.11
CA MET A 279 1.07 6.26 -11.17
C MET A 279 0.23 6.60 -9.93
N VAL A 280 0.21 7.86 -9.48
CA VAL A 280 -0.55 8.35 -8.32
C VAL A 280 -1.30 9.61 -8.66
#